data_a4e975ea8e1d772baf7bef8aef59872b
#
_entry.id   a4e975ea8e1d772baf7bef8aef59872b
#
_cell.length_a   1.000
_cell.length_b   1.000
_cell.length_c   1.000
_cell.angle_alpha   90.00
_cell.angle_beta   90.00
_cell.angle_gamma   90.00
#
_symmetry.space_group_name_H-M   'P 1'
#
loop_
_entity.id
_entity.type
_entity.pdbx_description
1 polymer ?
#
loop_
_entity_poly.entity_id
_entity_poly.type
_entity_poly.pdbx_seq_one_letter_code
_entity_poly.pdbx_strand_id
1 'polypeptide(L)'
;MADELLDIVNDEDIVTGQEMRSSVHGLGLQHRGVHVFLLARDGKMLVQKRSADRAASPSMLDCSVSEHVKSGESYFAAAVRGMREEMGVDGIEIKPLVRFRMNYGENDNEISTLYEGVIDADKIKFDPVEIEEINYYSLDELQEMIKDGNGKFCGWFVELLNWYLGKPTKMTLLKVHTDKRGYKSVS
;
A
#
# COMPACT_ATOMS: atom_id res chain seq x y z
N MET A 1 10.09 3.26 15.97
CA MET A 1 10.79 2.64 14.82
C MET A 1 12.17 3.27 14.67
N ALA A 2 13.20 2.47 14.33
CA ALA A 2 14.49 3.02 13.93
C ALA A 2 14.31 3.80 12.62
N ASP A 3 15.08 4.89 12.45
CA ASP A 3 15.08 5.64 11.20
C ASP A 3 15.69 4.80 10.08
N GLU A 4 15.11 4.79 8.90
CA GLU A 4 15.47 3.91 7.79
C GLU A 4 16.17 4.70 6.69
N LEU A 5 17.20 4.09 6.06
CA LEU A 5 17.84 4.67 4.88
C LEU A 5 17.02 4.33 3.63
N LEU A 6 16.60 5.36 2.89
CA LEU A 6 15.83 5.23 1.66
C LEU A 6 16.61 5.74 0.46
N ASP A 7 16.36 5.15 -0.71
CA ASP A 7 16.86 5.67 -1.98
C ASP A 7 15.98 6.82 -2.44
N ILE A 8 16.63 7.96 -2.78
CA ILE A 8 16.00 9.10 -3.44
C ILE A 8 16.01 8.84 -4.95
N VAL A 9 14.88 9.06 -5.59
CA VAL A 9 14.72 8.78 -7.02
C VAL A 9 14.20 10.00 -7.79
N ASN A 10 14.56 10.05 -9.08
CA ASN A 10 13.98 11.01 -10.02
C ASN A 10 12.65 10.50 -10.62
N ASP A 11 12.08 11.27 -11.54
CA ASP A 11 10.79 10.94 -12.20
C ASP A 11 10.84 9.66 -13.05
N GLU A 12 12.02 9.23 -13.46
CA GLU A 12 12.28 7.98 -14.21
C GLU A 12 12.54 6.77 -13.29
N ASP A 13 12.37 6.93 -11.96
CA ASP A 13 12.67 5.89 -10.96
C ASP A 13 14.15 5.49 -10.89
N ILE A 14 15.06 6.44 -11.23
CA ILE A 14 16.51 6.25 -11.15
C ILE A 14 16.98 6.81 -9.81
N VAL A 15 17.80 6.03 -9.09
CA VAL A 15 18.40 6.45 -7.82
C VAL A 15 19.36 7.61 -8.05
N THR A 16 19.16 8.71 -7.34
CA THR A 16 19.97 9.93 -7.41
C THR A 16 20.69 10.25 -6.10
N GLY A 17 20.32 9.58 -5.01
CA GLY A 17 20.90 9.78 -3.69
C GLY A 17 20.29 8.83 -2.67
N GLN A 18 20.66 9.04 -1.41
CA GLN A 18 20.15 8.28 -0.27
C GLN A 18 20.00 9.22 0.91
N GLU A 19 18.92 9.08 1.67
CA GLU A 19 18.64 9.87 2.87
C GLU A 19 17.88 9.04 3.91
N MET A 20 17.99 9.46 5.16
CA MET A 20 17.19 8.90 6.23
C MET A 20 15.71 9.25 6.04
N ARG A 21 14.81 8.35 6.35
CA ARG A 21 13.36 8.52 6.20
C ARG A 21 12.84 9.83 6.79
N SER A 22 13.35 10.22 7.96
CA SER A 22 12.98 11.50 8.61
C SER A 22 13.35 12.71 7.74
N SER A 23 14.52 12.71 7.10
CA SER A 23 14.95 13.75 6.14
C SER A 23 14.12 13.70 4.86
N VAL A 24 13.83 12.51 4.35
CA VAL A 24 13.02 12.31 3.14
C VAL A 24 11.67 12.99 3.27
N HIS A 25 10.93 12.71 4.34
CA HIS A 25 9.63 13.33 4.60
C HIS A 25 9.75 14.79 5.04
N GLY A 26 10.83 15.18 5.74
CA GLY A 26 11.06 16.56 6.13
C GLY A 26 11.32 17.49 4.95
N LEU A 27 11.96 16.99 3.90
CA LEU A 27 12.37 17.75 2.71
C LEU A 27 11.48 17.49 1.48
N GLY A 28 10.52 16.55 1.56
CA GLY A 28 9.65 16.19 0.45
C GLY A 28 10.38 15.51 -0.70
N LEU A 29 11.43 14.72 -0.39
CA LEU A 29 12.20 14.02 -1.40
C LEU A 29 11.41 12.82 -1.97
N GLN A 30 11.49 12.65 -3.29
CA GLN A 30 10.82 11.53 -3.94
C GLN A 30 11.55 10.22 -3.65
N HIS A 31 10.83 9.24 -3.15
CA HIS A 31 11.33 7.94 -2.73
C HIS A 31 10.41 6.82 -3.19
N ARG A 32 10.72 5.58 -2.79
CA ARG A 32 9.99 4.39 -3.25
C ARG A 32 9.11 3.81 -2.15
N GLY A 33 7.90 3.39 -2.55
CA GLY A 33 6.96 2.67 -1.68
C GLY A 33 6.39 1.41 -2.32
N VAL A 34 5.78 0.57 -1.52
CA VAL A 34 5.02 -0.60 -1.95
C VAL A 34 3.71 -0.71 -1.21
N HIS A 35 2.70 -1.18 -1.92
CA HIS A 35 1.42 -1.54 -1.33
C HIS A 35 1.03 -2.95 -1.76
N VAL A 36 0.38 -3.69 -0.87
CA VAL A 36 -0.10 -5.03 -1.18
C VAL A 36 -1.58 -5.14 -0.83
N PHE A 37 -2.36 -5.64 -1.78
CA PHE A 37 -3.71 -6.11 -1.56
C PHE A 37 -3.69 -7.63 -1.37
N LEU A 38 -4.01 -8.09 -0.17
CA LEU A 38 -4.19 -9.49 0.13
C LEU A 38 -5.68 -9.83 0.11
N LEU A 39 -6.04 -10.75 -0.76
CA LEU A 39 -7.41 -11.22 -0.89
C LEU A 39 -7.56 -12.57 -0.21
N ALA A 40 -8.63 -12.75 0.55
CA ALA A 40 -9.05 -14.06 0.99
C ALA A 40 -9.57 -14.89 -0.20
N ARG A 41 -9.70 -16.21 -0.04
CA ARG A 41 -10.18 -17.11 -1.11
C ARG A 41 -11.59 -16.80 -1.59
N ASP A 42 -12.42 -16.16 -0.76
CA ASP A 42 -13.77 -15.71 -1.10
C ASP A 42 -13.79 -14.35 -1.82
N GLY A 43 -12.61 -13.77 -2.08
CA GLY A 43 -12.46 -12.50 -2.79
C GLY A 43 -12.54 -11.26 -1.92
N LYS A 44 -12.73 -11.39 -0.61
CA LYS A 44 -12.69 -10.25 0.31
C LYS A 44 -11.27 -9.75 0.49
N MET A 45 -11.12 -8.44 0.54
CA MET A 45 -9.83 -7.78 0.77
C MET A 45 -9.53 -7.68 2.25
N LEU A 46 -8.34 -8.05 2.66
CA LEU A 46 -7.81 -7.79 3.98
C LEU A 46 -7.48 -6.30 4.08
N VAL A 47 -8.05 -5.64 5.07
CA VAL A 47 -7.84 -4.23 5.39
C VAL A 47 -7.33 -4.16 6.82
N GLN A 48 -6.21 -3.46 7.03
CA GLN A 48 -5.69 -3.21 8.36
C GLN A 48 -6.22 -1.87 8.91
N LYS A 49 -6.43 -1.82 10.22
CA LYS A 49 -6.57 -0.57 10.95
C LYS A 49 -5.23 -0.26 11.61
N ARG A 50 -4.64 0.85 11.22
CA ARG A 50 -3.34 1.30 11.73
C ARG A 50 -3.43 1.56 13.23
N SER A 51 -2.39 1.20 13.97
CA SER A 51 -2.29 1.51 15.39
C SER A 51 -2.46 3.01 15.66
N ALA A 52 -3.07 3.36 16.78
CA ALA A 52 -3.23 4.74 17.23
C ALA A 52 -1.88 5.45 17.50
N ASP A 53 -0.82 4.68 17.73
CA ASP A 53 0.53 5.18 18.00
C ASP A 53 1.35 5.45 16.72
N ARG A 54 0.79 5.21 15.54
CA ARG A 54 1.47 5.49 14.27
C ARG A 54 1.58 7.00 14.05
N ALA A 55 2.77 7.46 13.66
CA ALA A 55 3.02 8.88 13.40
C ALA A 55 2.21 9.43 12.21
N ALA A 56 1.97 8.62 11.19
CA ALA A 56 1.17 8.96 10.02
C ALA A 56 -0.16 8.19 10.03
N SER A 57 -1.28 8.88 9.77
CA SER A 57 -2.62 8.29 9.63
C SER A 57 -3.00 7.32 10.76
N PRO A 58 -2.91 7.71 12.05
CA PRO A 58 -3.26 6.85 13.17
C PRO A 58 -4.74 6.44 13.12
N SER A 59 -5.03 5.20 13.50
CA SER A 59 -6.38 4.62 13.56
C SER A 59 -7.17 4.66 12.24
N MET A 60 -6.48 4.86 11.10
CA MET A 60 -7.11 4.83 9.78
C MET A 60 -7.06 3.42 9.18
N LEU A 61 -8.04 3.14 8.31
CA LEU A 61 -8.07 1.93 7.50
C LEU A 61 -7.09 2.07 6.34
N ASP A 62 -6.27 1.04 6.14
CA ASP A 62 -5.22 0.99 5.13
C ASP A 62 -5.29 -0.33 4.34
N CYS A 63 -4.61 -0.39 3.20
CA CYS A 63 -4.44 -1.65 2.47
C CYS A 63 -3.74 -2.71 3.34
N SER A 64 -3.65 -3.93 2.83
CA SER A 64 -3.14 -5.04 3.64
C SER A 64 -1.72 -4.80 4.14
N VAL A 65 -0.85 -4.21 3.29
CA VAL A 65 0.53 -3.83 3.63
C VAL A 65 0.88 -2.52 2.94
N SER A 66 1.59 -1.64 3.65
CA SER A 66 2.12 -0.37 3.11
C SER A 66 3.50 -0.11 3.69
N GLU A 67 4.54 -0.17 2.85
CA GLU A 67 5.93 -0.09 3.26
C GLU A 67 6.78 0.80 2.36
N HIS A 68 7.81 1.44 2.92
CA HIS A 68 8.88 2.05 2.13
C HIS A 68 9.83 0.97 1.57
N VAL A 69 10.41 1.25 0.42
CA VAL A 69 11.50 0.44 -0.14
C VAL A 69 12.81 0.96 0.43
N LYS A 70 13.49 0.16 1.24
CA LYS A 70 14.77 0.53 1.86
C LYS A 70 15.86 0.67 0.80
N SER A 71 16.91 1.42 1.11
CA SER A 71 18.04 1.61 0.21
C SER A 71 18.62 0.28 -0.27
N GLY A 72 18.77 0.15 -1.59
CA GLY A 72 19.27 -1.07 -2.26
C GLY A 72 18.26 -2.21 -2.34
N GLU A 73 17.05 -2.05 -1.81
CA GLU A 73 15.99 -3.06 -1.87
C GLU A 73 15.21 -2.96 -3.18
N SER A 74 14.73 -4.08 -3.69
CA SER A 74 13.76 -4.06 -4.79
C SER A 74 12.33 -3.88 -4.28
N TYR A 75 11.42 -3.37 -5.11
CA TYR A 75 10.00 -3.29 -4.78
C TYR A 75 9.41 -4.62 -4.32
N PHE A 76 9.78 -5.71 -4.99
CA PHE A 76 9.30 -7.05 -4.63
C PHE A 76 9.82 -7.49 -3.25
N ALA A 77 11.11 -7.26 -2.98
CA ALA A 77 11.70 -7.60 -1.69
C ALA A 77 11.04 -6.81 -0.54
N ALA A 78 10.78 -5.51 -0.75
CA ALA A 78 10.07 -4.67 0.21
C ALA A 78 8.65 -5.17 0.48
N ALA A 79 7.90 -5.56 -0.56
CA ALA A 79 6.56 -6.11 -0.41
C ALA A 79 6.56 -7.42 0.39
N VAL A 80 7.51 -8.33 0.11
CA VAL A 80 7.67 -9.59 0.85
C VAL A 80 8.08 -9.32 2.30
N ARG A 81 8.98 -8.38 2.54
CA ARG A 81 9.38 -7.96 3.89
C ARG A 81 8.19 -7.39 4.66
N GLY A 82 7.44 -6.48 4.07
CA GLY A 82 6.26 -5.88 4.70
C GLY A 82 5.21 -6.94 5.07
N MET A 83 4.93 -7.89 4.17
CA MET A 83 4.01 -9.00 4.50
C MET A 83 4.49 -9.81 5.71
N ARG A 84 5.80 -10.05 5.84
CA ARG A 84 6.36 -10.77 6.97
C ARG A 84 6.35 -9.93 8.25
N GLU A 85 6.75 -8.65 8.18
CA GLU A 85 6.86 -7.76 9.34
C GLU A 85 5.48 -7.35 9.86
N GLU A 86 4.55 -6.92 8.98
CA GLU A 86 3.23 -6.45 9.39
C GLU A 86 2.22 -7.57 9.60
N MET A 87 2.19 -8.60 8.74
CA MET A 87 1.17 -9.64 8.73
C MET A 87 1.65 -11.01 9.24
N GLY A 88 2.96 -11.16 9.48
CA GLY A 88 3.54 -12.43 9.94
C GLY A 88 3.45 -13.56 8.92
N VAL A 89 3.37 -13.25 7.62
CA VAL A 89 3.20 -14.23 6.56
C VAL A 89 4.39 -14.28 5.63
N ASP A 90 4.80 -15.51 5.28
CA ASP A 90 5.86 -15.80 4.31
C ASP A 90 5.34 -16.73 3.20
N GLY A 91 6.04 -16.71 2.05
CA GLY A 91 5.80 -17.64 0.96
C GLY A 91 4.49 -17.40 0.20
N ILE A 92 3.87 -16.25 0.38
CA ILE A 92 2.69 -15.86 -0.41
C ILE A 92 3.16 -15.39 -1.79
N GLU A 93 2.60 -15.98 -2.83
CA GLU A 93 2.81 -15.52 -4.19
C GLU A 93 2.07 -14.20 -4.40
N ILE A 94 2.82 -13.17 -4.77
CA ILE A 94 2.27 -11.86 -5.13
C ILE A 94 2.67 -11.50 -6.55
N LYS A 95 1.78 -10.79 -7.25
CA LYS A 95 2.02 -10.28 -8.60
C LYS A 95 1.93 -8.76 -8.62
N PRO A 96 2.82 -8.06 -9.35
CA PRO A 96 2.70 -6.63 -9.53
C PRO A 96 1.48 -6.31 -10.40
N LEU A 97 0.74 -5.28 -10.02
CA LEU A 97 -0.40 -4.78 -10.78
C LEU A 97 -0.02 -3.51 -11.54
N VAL A 98 0.48 -2.52 -10.83
CA VAL A 98 0.79 -1.21 -11.40
C VAL A 98 1.94 -0.55 -10.64
N ARG A 99 2.81 0.16 -11.38
CA ARG A 99 3.73 1.15 -10.83
C ARG A 99 3.20 2.54 -11.15
N PHE A 100 3.25 3.42 -10.19
CA PHE A 100 2.67 4.75 -10.28
C PHE A 100 3.46 5.75 -9.44
N ARG A 101 3.28 7.03 -9.74
CA ARG A 101 3.73 8.14 -8.90
C ARG A 101 2.52 8.80 -8.27
N MET A 102 2.63 9.15 -7.00
CA MET A 102 1.61 9.90 -6.29
C MET A 102 2.25 10.75 -5.18
N ASN A 103 1.63 11.90 -4.93
CA ASN A 103 1.86 12.68 -3.72
C ASN A 103 0.75 12.33 -2.72
N TYR A 104 1.13 11.82 -1.55
CA TYR A 104 0.19 11.39 -0.52
C TYR A 104 -0.17 12.50 0.46
N GLY A 105 0.53 13.63 0.41
CA GLY A 105 0.32 14.78 1.28
C GLY A 105 1.51 15.73 1.24
N GLU A 106 1.60 16.59 2.23
CA GLU A 106 2.73 17.50 2.35
C GLU A 106 4.03 16.71 2.52
N ASN A 107 4.98 16.92 1.61
CA ASN A 107 6.31 16.29 1.62
C ASN A 107 6.31 14.77 1.50
N ASP A 108 5.28 14.17 0.92
CA ASP A 108 5.18 12.72 0.78
C ASP A 108 5.03 12.31 -0.70
N ASN A 109 6.16 12.31 -1.39
CA ASN A 109 6.25 12.04 -2.82
C ASN A 109 6.82 10.66 -3.08
N GLU A 110 6.01 9.77 -3.63
CA GLU A 110 6.42 8.39 -3.88
C GLU A 110 6.28 7.94 -5.33
N ILE A 111 7.21 7.07 -5.73
CA ILE A 111 6.99 6.11 -6.80
C ILE A 111 6.75 4.76 -6.14
N SER A 112 5.53 4.24 -6.31
CA SER A 112 5.12 3.03 -5.62
C SER A 112 4.69 1.93 -6.57
N THR A 113 4.75 0.67 -6.11
CA THR A 113 4.21 -0.47 -6.84
C THR A 113 3.12 -1.13 -6.00
N LEU A 114 1.94 -1.30 -6.59
CA LEU A 114 0.87 -2.11 -6.01
C LEU A 114 1.03 -3.56 -6.44
N TYR A 115 0.97 -4.44 -5.45
CA TYR A 115 0.94 -5.90 -5.62
C TYR A 115 -0.40 -6.48 -5.19
N GLU A 116 -0.70 -7.69 -5.65
CA GLU A 116 -1.84 -8.48 -5.22
C GLU A 116 -1.41 -9.91 -4.92
N GLY A 117 -1.96 -10.48 -3.87
CA GLY A 117 -1.81 -11.89 -3.51
C GLY A 117 -3.08 -12.48 -2.91
N VAL A 118 -3.12 -13.81 -2.82
CA VAL A 118 -4.22 -14.53 -2.14
C VAL A 118 -3.68 -15.17 -0.88
N ILE A 119 -4.43 -15.03 0.22
CA ILE A 119 -4.02 -15.51 1.53
C ILE A 119 -5.10 -16.37 2.19
N ASP A 120 -4.66 -17.31 3.02
CA ASP A 120 -5.51 -18.01 3.97
C ASP A 120 -5.60 -17.19 5.26
N ALA A 121 -6.81 -16.80 5.64
CA ALA A 121 -7.05 -15.86 6.74
C ALA A 121 -6.52 -16.35 8.10
N ASP A 122 -6.48 -17.66 8.31
CA ASP A 122 -6.00 -18.31 9.54
C ASP A 122 -4.47 -18.29 9.70
N LYS A 123 -3.73 -17.87 8.68
CA LYS A 123 -2.27 -17.79 8.70
C LYS A 123 -1.72 -16.44 9.18
N ILE A 124 -2.58 -15.44 9.39
CA ILE A 124 -2.15 -14.08 9.72
C ILE A 124 -1.85 -13.94 11.20
N LYS A 125 -0.68 -13.37 11.49
CA LYS A 125 -0.25 -12.95 12.83
C LYS A 125 0.32 -11.54 12.73
N PHE A 126 -0.57 -10.55 12.66
CA PHE A 126 -0.16 -9.17 12.51
C PHE A 126 0.62 -8.62 13.72
N ASP A 127 1.47 -7.63 13.47
CA ASP A 127 2.21 -6.94 14.52
C ASP A 127 1.28 -5.95 15.26
N PRO A 128 0.98 -6.17 16.56
CA PRO A 128 0.08 -5.30 17.32
C PRO A 128 0.67 -3.91 17.59
N VAL A 129 1.97 -3.70 17.39
CA VAL A 129 2.59 -2.38 17.51
C VAL A 129 2.22 -1.50 16.32
N GLU A 130 2.10 -2.08 15.14
CA GLU A 130 1.79 -1.36 13.91
C GLU A 130 0.31 -1.38 13.55
N ILE A 131 -0.39 -2.45 13.88
CA ILE A 131 -1.77 -2.74 13.47
C ILE A 131 -2.64 -2.95 14.71
N GLU A 132 -3.73 -2.19 14.81
CA GLU A 132 -4.72 -2.34 15.88
C GLU A 132 -5.66 -3.52 15.61
N GLU A 133 -6.07 -3.69 14.34
CA GLU A 133 -7.10 -4.63 13.93
C GLU A 133 -6.97 -4.97 12.45
N ILE A 134 -7.38 -6.16 12.06
CA ILE A 134 -7.56 -6.55 10.64
C ILE A 134 -9.01 -7.00 10.41
N ASN A 135 -9.56 -6.63 9.25
CA ASN A 135 -10.89 -7.04 8.83
C ASN A 135 -10.90 -7.42 7.34
N TYR A 136 -11.89 -8.20 6.93
CA TYR A 136 -12.10 -8.60 5.55
C TYR A 136 -13.38 -7.96 5.02
N TYR A 137 -13.24 -7.19 3.95
CA TYR A 137 -14.35 -6.50 3.30
C TYR A 137 -14.47 -6.93 1.84
N SER A 138 -15.68 -7.08 1.36
CA SER A 138 -15.92 -7.12 -0.08
C SER A 138 -15.61 -5.77 -0.71
N LEU A 139 -15.36 -5.75 -2.01
CA LEU A 139 -15.10 -4.49 -2.72
C LEU A 139 -16.32 -3.55 -2.69
N ASP A 140 -17.54 -4.11 -2.68
CA ASP A 140 -18.76 -3.33 -2.59
C ASP A 140 -18.90 -2.68 -1.20
N GLU A 141 -18.65 -3.42 -0.11
CA GLU A 141 -18.63 -2.87 1.25
C GLU A 141 -17.64 -1.70 1.37
N LEU A 142 -16.41 -1.86 0.84
CA LEU A 142 -15.40 -0.79 0.87
C LEU A 142 -15.86 0.45 0.09
N GLN A 143 -16.51 0.25 -1.07
CA GLN A 143 -17.03 1.36 -1.86
C GLN A 143 -18.15 2.12 -1.12
N GLU A 144 -19.07 1.40 -0.49
CA GLU A 144 -20.15 1.99 0.30
C GLU A 144 -19.59 2.75 1.50
N MET A 145 -18.67 2.15 2.25
CA MET A 145 -18.04 2.80 3.41
C MET A 145 -17.35 4.12 3.02
N ILE A 146 -16.61 4.13 1.90
CA ILE A 146 -15.94 5.35 1.40
C ILE A 146 -16.97 6.41 0.99
N LYS A 147 -18.02 6.00 0.26
CA LYS A 147 -19.07 6.89 -0.22
C LYS A 147 -19.85 7.54 0.92
N ASP A 148 -20.17 6.77 1.94
CA ASP A 148 -21.00 7.20 3.07
C ASP A 148 -20.19 7.89 4.18
N GLY A 149 -18.86 7.93 4.03
CA GLY A 149 -17.95 8.46 5.04
C GLY A 149 -17.86 7.57 6.30
N ASN A 150 -18.27 6.31 6.18
CA ASN A 150 -18.21 5.31 7.25
C ASN A 150 -16.81 4.70 7.30
N GLY A 151 -16.00 5.19 8.22
CA GLY A 151 -14.61 4.81 8.38
C GLY A 151 -13.65 5.91 7.91
N LYS A 152 -12.50 5.94 8.55
CA LYS A 152 -11.40 6.84 8.16
C LYS A 152 -10.40 6.02 7.35
N PHE A 153 -10.24 6.34 6.09
CA PHE A 153 -9.35 5.65 5.17
C PHE A 153 -8.09 6.47 4.91
N CYS A 154 -6.95 5.80 4.83
CA CYS A 154 -5.74 6.42 4.29
C CYS A 154 -5.99 6.89 2.86
N GLY A 155 -5.54 8.11 2.55
CA GLY A 155 -5.79 8.71 1.24
C GLY A 155 -5.23 7.88 0.08
N TRP A 156 -4.05 7.29 0.26
CA TRP A 156 -3.45 6.40 -0.74
C TRP A 156 -4.27 5.12 -0.95
N PHE A 157 -4.83 4.53 0.10
CA PHE A 157 -5.67 3.34 -0.03
C PHE A 157 -6.93 3.62 -0.87
N VAL A 158 -7.56 4.78 -0.69
CA VAL A 158 -8.71 5.20 -1.50
C VAL A 158 -8.34 5.31 -2.98
N GLU A 159 -7.19 5.94 -3.29
CA GLU A 159 -6.72 6.09 -4.67
C GLU A 159 -6.34 4.75 -5.33
N LEU A 160 -5.68 3.86 -4.57
CA LEU A 160 -5.36 2.50 -5.02
C LEU A 160 -6.62 1.68 -5.29
N LEU A 161 -7.61 1.76 -4.39
CA LEU A 161 -8.88 1.07 -4.54
C LEU A 161 -9.68 1.62 -5.75
N ASN A 162 -9.68 2.94 -5.94
CA ASN A 162 -10.29 3.56 -7.11
C ASN A 162 -9.67 3.02 -8.41
N TRP A 163 -8.33 3.00 -8.49
CA TRP A 163 -7.65 2.42 -9.65
C TRP A 163 -8.02 0.94 -9.84
N TYR A 164 -8.00 0.16 -8.76
CA TYR A 164 -8.32 -1.27 -8.79
C TYR A 164 -9.73 -1.56 -9.31
N LEU A 165 -10.68 -0.66 -9.06
CA LEU A 165 -12.08 -0.71 -9.49
C LEU A 165 -12.32 -0.03 -10.84
N GLY A 166 -11.28 0.47 -11.52
CA GLY A 166 -11.42 1.18 -12.79
C GLY A 166 -12.05 2.56 -12.69
N LYS A 167 -12.03 3.17 -11.50
CA LYS A 167 -12.53 4.53 -11.25
C LYS A 167 -11.42 5.57 -11.43
N PRO A 168 -11.79 6.86 -11.59
CA PRO A 168 -10.81 7.95 -11.61
C PRO A 168 -9.94 7.97 -10.33
N THR A 169 -8.65 8.19 -10.50
CA THR A 169 -7.66 8.25 -9.43
C THR A 169 -6.65 9.38 -9.67
N LYS A 170 -6.01 9.86 -8.61
CA LYS A 170 -4.94 10.86 -8.68
C LYS A 170 -3.57 10.27 -9.05
N MET A 171 -3.47 8.95 -9.19
CA MET A 171 -2.23 8.28 -9.52
C MET A 171 -1.75 8.62 -10.93
N THR A 172 -0.48 8.97 -11.08
CA THR A 172 0.18 9.03 -12.39
C THR A 172 0.76 7.66 -12.70
N LEU A 173 0.16 6.94 -13.65
CA LEU A 173 0.57 5.58 -13.99
C LEU A 173 1.89 5.60 -14.76
N LEU A 174 2.88 4.85 -14.30
CA LEU A 174 4.18 4.70 -14.95
C LEU A 174 4.28 3.37 -15.71
N LYS A 175 3.76 2.28 -15.14
CA LYS A 175 3.75 0.96 -15.77
C LYS A 175 2.57 0.13 -15.26
N VAL A 176 1.77 -0.37 -16.19
CA VAL A 176 0.71 -1.36 -15.88
C VAL A 176 1.27 -2.75 -16.18
N HIS A 177 1.34 -3.61 -15.18
CA HIS A 177 1.87 -4.97 -15.28
C HIS A 177 0.77 -6.00 -15.55
N THR A 178 -0.43 -5.76 -15.01
CA THR A 178 -1.58 -6.63 -15.18
C THR A 178 -2.78 -5.76 -15.51
N ASP A 179 -3.37 -5.98 -16.67
CA ASP A 179 -4.58 -5.28 -17.06
C ASP A 179 -5.79 -5.92 -16.36
N LYS A 180 -6.24 -5.29 -15.28
CA LYS A 180 -7.46 -5.68 -14.55
C LYS A 180 -8.73 -5.06 -15.11
N ARG A 181 -8.69 -4.37 -16.26
CA ARG A 181 -9.87 -3.84 -16.95
C ARG A 181 -10.89 -4.91 -17.37
N GLY A 182 -10.77 -6.12 -16.84
CA GLY A 182 -11.75 -7.20 -16.92
C GLY A 182 -12.85 -7.17 -15.86
N TYR A 183 -12.80 -6.30 -14.87
CA TYR A 183 -13.94 -6.02 -14.00
C TYR A 183 -14.93 -5.14 -14.78
N LYS A 184 -15.76 -5.78 -15.60
CA LYS A 184 -16.99 -5.15 -16.08
C LYS A 184 -17.82 -4.84 -14.85
N SER A 185 -18.02 -3.56 -14.58
CA SER A 185 -19.12 -3.13 -13.72
C SER A 185 -20.37 -3.84 -14.24
N VAL A 186 -20.93 -4.72 -13.45
CA VAL A 186 -22.29 -5.21 -13.69
C VAL A 186 -23.16 -3.97 -13.44
N SER A 187 -23.64 -3.41 -14.55
CA SER A 187 -24.66 -2.36 -14.59
C SER A 187 -25.96 -2.86 -14.00
#